data_de3e6782a40a4519ba9504e7ec8ab1de
#
_entry.id   de3e6782a40a4519ba9504e7ec8ab1de
#
_cell.length_a   1.000
_cell.length_b   1.000
_cell.length_c   1.000
_cell.angle_alpha   90.00
_cell.angle_beta   90.00
_cell.angle_gamma   90.00
#
_symmetry.space_group_name_H-M   'P 1'
#
loop_
_entity.id
_entity.type
_entity.pdbx_description
1 polymer ?
#
loop_
_entity_poly.entity_id
_entity_poly.type
_entity_poly.pdbx_seq_one_letter_code
_entity_poly.pdbx_strand_id
1 'polypeptide(L)'
;LAARTAGVPILVHHRCEDRTGHRVLDIFEEEGVDLRAVTVGHCNDSLDKDYVIGLARRGATVGLDRFNPNRSQEELERRAQLALDVIKAGYASHMTLSHDRAAFSINGGPPEGGPRPEDPNCYVRVSQMEIPWLLAHGATEADIQATLIGSVRAMFESASAMKQG
;
A
#
# COMPACT_ATOMS: atom_id res chain seq x y z
N LEU A 1 12.66 -1.08 -17.58
CA LEU A 1 13.00 -2.15 -18.53
C LEU A 1 12.89 -3.54 -17.91
N ALA A 2 13.63 -3.86 -16.82
CA ALA A 2 13.66 -5.21 -16.23
C ALA A 2 12.27 -5.75 -15.85
N ALA A 3 11.43 -4.95 -15.19
CA ALA A 3 10.08 -5.36 -14.79
C ALA A 3 9.20 -5.70 -16.01
N ARG A 4 9.26 -4.92 -17.08
CA ARG A 4 8.56 -5.22 -18.35
C ARG A 4 9.04 -6.54 -18.95
N THR A 5 10.35 -6.73 -19.05
CA THR A 5 10.92 -7.99 -19.59
C THR A 5 10.53 -9.20 -18.77
N ALA A 6 10.51 -9.08 -17.45
CA ALA A 6 10.17 -10.17 -16.54
C ALA A 6 8.65 -10.39 -16.40
N GLY A 7 7.83 -9.38 -16.68
CA GLY A 7 6.38 -9.42 -16.45
C GLY A 7 6.03 -9.43 -14.97
N VAL A 8 6.77 -8.65 -14.17
CA VAL A 8 6.56 -8.55 -12.71
C VAL A 8 6.16 -7.15 -12.29
N PRO A 9 5.35 -7.02 -11.22
CA PRO A 9 4.98 -5.72 -10.68
C PRO A 9 6.18 -4.94 -10.15
N ILE A 10 5.99 -3.63 -10.03
CA ILE A 10 6.96 -2.70 -9.46
C ILE A 10 6.43 -2.21 -8.11
N LEU A 11 7.21 -2.40 -7.05
CA LEU A 11 6.98 -1.77 -5.75
C LEU A 11 8.00 -0.66 -5.55
N VAL A 12 7.52 0.56 -5.33
CA VAL A 12 8.35 1.75 -5.15
C VAL A 12 8.31 2.20 -3.71
N HIS A 13 9.48 2.22 -3.06
CA HIS A 13 9.65 2.97 -1.83
C HIS A 13 9.66 4.47 -2.15
N HIS A 14 8.81 5.26 -1.51
CA HIS A 14 8.88 6.71 -1.63
C HIS A 14 8.63 7.41 -0.29
N ARG A 15 9.05 8.64 -0.19
CA ARG A 15 8.77 9.50 0.94
C ARG A 15 7.56 10.36 0.62
N CYS A 16 6.45 10.02 1.25
CA CYS A 16 5.16 10.69 1.06
C CYS A 16 5.20 12.17 1.36
N GLU A 17 5.99 12.54 2.38
CA GLU A 17 6.14 13.92 2.83
C GLU A 17 6.71 14.82 1.74
N ASP A 18 7.59 14.26 0.89
CA ASP A 18 8.20 14.98 -0.23
C ASP A 18 7.27 15.08 -1.46
N ARG A 19 6.10 14.42 -1.41
CA ARG A 19 5.07 14.39 -2.47
C ARG A 19 5.60 13.98 -3.86
N THR A 20 6.64 13.13 -3.88
CA THR A 20 7.33 12.73 -5.11
C THR A 20 6.60 11.64 -5.91
N GLY A 21 5.55 11.05 -5.37
CA GLY A 21 4.83 9.94 -6.00
C GLY A 21 4.33 10.26 -7.42
N HIS A 22 3.78 11.45 -7.66
CA HIS A 22 3.34 11.83 -9.01
C HIS A 22 4.51 11.88 -10.01
N ARG A 23 5.67 12.42 -9.59
CA ARG A 23 6.86 12.44 -10.44
C ARG A 23 7.40 11.05 -10.73
N VAL A 24 7.33 10.16 -9.75
CA VAL A 24 7.68 8.73 -9.94
C VAL A 24 6.77 8.09 -10.99
N LEU A 25 5.47 8.34 -10.91
CA LEU A 25 4.52 7.82 -11.90
C LEU A 25 4.75 8.42 -13.29
N ASP A 26 5.12 9.72 -13.40
CA ASP A 26 5.48 10.35 -14.68
C ASP A 26 6.64 9.60 -15.35
N ILE A 27 7.70 9.31 -14.60
CA ILE A 27 8.86 8.57 -15.10
C ILE A 27 8.46 7.17 -15.60
N PHE A 28 7.57 6.48 -14.88
CA PHE A 28 7.11 5.17 -15.32
C PHE A 28 6.25 5.24 -16.59
N GLU A 29 5.40 6.25 -16.72
CA GLU A 29 4.62 6.48 -17.97
C GLU A 29 5.54 6.82 -19.15
N GLU A 30 6.54 7.69 -18.92
CA GLU A 30 7.56 8.04 -19.94
C GLU A 30 8.32 6.79 -20.42
N GLU A 31 8.57 5.82 -19.54
CA GLU A 31 9.20 4.53 -19.84
C GLU A 31 8.23 3.46 -20.36
N GLY A 32 6.98 3.80 -20.59
CA GLY A 32 5.95 2.90 -21.11
C GLY A 32 5.52 1.79 -20.14
N VAL A 33 5.58 2.07 -18.86
CA VAL A 33 5.09 1.15 -17.80
C VAL A 33 3.59 1.38 -17.61
N ASP A 34 2.82 0.31 -17.59
CA ASP A 34 1.42 0.37 -17.15
C ASP A 34 1.37 0.63 -15.64
N LEU A 35 0.83 1.78 -15.25
CA LEU A 35 0.76 2.18 -13.84
C LEU A 35 -0.06 1.22 -12.97
N ARG A 36 -0.94 0.42 -13.55
CA ARG A 36 -1.66 -0.63 -12.83
C ARG A 36 -0.74 -1.73 -12.29
N ALA A 37 0.45 -1.86 -12.86
CA ALA A 37 1.50 -2.76 -12.37
C ALA A 37 2.42 -2.11 -11.34
N VAL A 38 2.14 -0.88 -10.90
CA VAL A 38 2.99 -0.11 -9.98
C VAL A 38 2.28 0.08 -8.64
N THR A 39 2.98 -0.26 -7.55
CA THR A 39 2.58 0.10 -6.18
C THR A 39 3.50 1.18 -5.65
N VAL A 40 2.92 2.30 -5.23
CA VAL A 40 3.61 3.39 -4.53
C VAL A 40 3.50 3.14 -3.02
N GLY A 41 4.58 2.73 -2.39
CA GLY A 41 4.62 2.35 -0.98
C GLY A 41 4.60 3.55 -0.02
N HIS A 42 4.28 3.29 1.23
CA HIS A 42 4.30 4.24 2.37
C HIS A 42 3.36 5.44 2.22
N CYS A 43 2.28 5.28 1.43
CA CYS A 43 1.34 6.38 1.17
C CYS A 43 0.61 6.87 2.42
N ASN A 44 0.44 6.04 3.44
CA ASN A 44 -0.23 6.43 4.68
C ASN A 44 0.69 7.15 5.70
N ASP A 45 1.92 7.50 5.32
CA ASP A 45 2.71 8.46 6.09
C ASP A 45 2.30 9.92 5.83
N SER A 46 1.73 10.23 4.66
CA SER A 46 1.26 11.58 4.32
C SER A 46 0.00 12.01 5.06
N LEU A 47 -0.95 11.13 5.28
CA LEU A 47 -2.33 11.44 5.72
C LEU A 47 -3.09 12.46 4.84
N ASP A 48 -2.51 12.93 3.74
CA ASP A 48 -3.14 13.80 2.74
C ASP A 48 -3.92 12.93 1.75
N LYS A 49 -5.23 12.82 1.98
CA LYS A 49 -6.12 11.99 1.17
C LYS A 49 -6.15 12.40 -0.29
N ASP A 50 -6.10 13.68 -0.59
CA ASP A 50 -6.20 14.18 -1.96
C ASP A 50 -4.96 13.80 -2.76
N TYR A 51 -3.79 13.85 -2.13
CA TYR A 51 -2.55 13.36 -2.72
C TYR A 51 -2.61 11.86 -2.98
N VAL A 52 -3.00 11.06 -1.98
CA VAL A 52 -3.05 9.60 -2.09
C VAL A 52 -4.09 9.14 -3.12
N ILE A 53 -5.30 9.72 -3.08
CA ILE A 53 -6.34 9.44 -4.08
C ILE A 53 -5.89 9.87 -5.48
N GLY A 54 -5.13 10.97 -5.59
CA GLY A 54 -4.55 11.42 -6.84
C GLY A 54 -3.62 10.37 -7.49
N LEU A 55 -2.81 9.65 -6.71
CA LEU A 55 -1.99 8.55 -7.20
C LEU A 55 -2.84 7.36 -7.68
N ALA A 56 -3.84 6.97 -6.88
CA ALA A 56 -4.76 5.88 -7.25
C ALA A 56 -5.56 6.20 -8.52
N ARG A 57 -5.98 7.46 -8.69
CA ARG A 57 -6.71 7.93 -9.89
C ARG A 57 -5.89 7.77 -11.17
N ARG A 58 -4.57 7.80 -11.10
CA ARG A 58 -3.69 7.53 -12.25
C ARG A 58 -3.57 6.06 -12.60
N GLY A 59 -4.16 5.17 -11.82
CA GLY A 59 -4.14 3.73 -12.01
C GLY A 59 -3.13 2.99 -11.13
N ALA A 60 -2.24 3.68 -10.41
CA ALA A 60 -1.30 3.04 -9.51
C ALA A 60 -2.00 2.46 -8.26
N THR A 61 -1.42 1.44 -7.67
CA THR A 61 -1.82 0.95 -6.35
C THR A 61 -1.11 1.78 -5.28
N VAL A 62 -1.87 2.30 -4.31
CA VAL A 62 -1.32 3.00 -3.15
C VAL A 62 -1.07 2.01 -2.01
N GLY A 63 0.18 1.89 -1.59
CA GLY A 63 0.58 1.06 -0.46
C GLY A 63 0.32 1.78 0.86
N LEU A 64 -0.77 1.43 1.56
CA LEU A 64 -1.02 1.88 2.92
C LEU A 64 -0.41 0.84 3.88
N ASP A 65 0.90 0.85 3.95
CA ASP A 65 1.71 -0.24 4.49
C ASP A 65 2.39 0.09 5.83
N ARG A 66 2.00 1.18 6.47
CA ARG A 66 2.56 1.63 7.75
C ARG A 66 1.60 1.44 8.94
N PHE A 67 0.83 0.35 8.95
CA PHE A 67 0.05 -0.05 10.13
C PHE A 67 0.95 -0.77 11.16
N ASN A 68 2.00 -0.08 11.57
CA ASN A 68 3.01 -0.60 12.47
C ASN A 68 2.56 -0.42 13.93
N PRO A 69 2.59 -1.47 14.78
CA PRO A 69 2.16 -1.41 16.18
C PRO A 69 2.98 -0.46 17.07
N ASN A 70 4.14 -0.01 16.59
CA ASN A 70 4.95 0.98 17.32
C ASN A 70 4.38 2.42 17.27
N ARG A 71 3.29 2.63 16.51
CA ARG A 71 2.62 3.92 16.43
C ARG A 71 1.55 4.06 17.50
N SER A 72 1.20 5.30 17.85
CA SER A 72 0.09 5.55 18.78
C SER A 72 -1.24 5.10 18.17
N GLN A 73 -2.22 4.81 19.03
CA GLN A 73 -3.56 4.44 18.59
C GLN A 73 -4.19 5.56 17.71
N GLU A 74 -3.99 6.82 18.07
CA GLU A 74 -4.47 7.97 17.31
C GLU A 74 -3.88 8.01 15.89
N GLU A 75 -2.57 7.75 15.75
CA GLU A 75 -1.92 7.68 14.44
C GLU A 75 -2.48 6.53 13.58
N LEU A 76 -2.74 5.39 14.19
CA LEU A 76 -3.29 4.22 13.51
C LEU A 76 -4.72 4.46 13.04
N GLU A 77 -5.55 5.13 13.86
CA GLU A 77 -6.92 5.52 13.48
C GLU A 77 -6.92 6.54 12.33
N ARG A 78 -6.03 7.52 12.33
CA ARG A 78 -5.87 8.46 11.20
C ARG A 78 -5.50 7.75 9.91
N ARG A 79 -4.64 6.72 9.99
CA ARG A 79 -4.25 5.89 8.84
C ARG A 79 -5.41 5.02 8.35
N ALA A 80 -6.21 4.46 9.27
CA ALA A 80 -7.42 3.74 8.94
C ALA A 80 -8.47 4.66 8.30
N GLN A 81 -8.60 5.91 8.79
CA GLN A 81 -9.46 6.91 8.17
C GLN A 81 -9.02 7.24 6.74
N LEU A 82 -7.72 7.39 6.49
CA LEU A 82 -7.21 7.58 5.13
C LEU A 82 -7.58 6.39 4.21
N ALA A 83 -7.44 5.16 4.70
CA ALA A 83 -7.85 3.97 3.95
C ALA A 83 -9.35 4.00 3.62
N LEU A 84 -10.18 4.38 4.58
CA LEU A 84 -11.62 4.55 4.37
C LEU A 84 -11.93 5.65 3.35
N ASP A 85 -11.19 6.76 3.35
CA ASP A 85 -11.36 7.84 2.38
C ASP A 85 -11.01 7.39 0.96
N VAL A 86 -9.95 6.57 0.79
CA VAL A 86 -9.59 5.94 -0.50
C VAL A 86 -10.71 4.99 -0.97
N ILE A 87 -11.27 4.17 -0.07
CA ILE A 87 -12.40 3.29 -0.36
C ILE A 87 -13.62 4.13 -0.80
N LYS A 88 -14.01 5.14 -0.03
CA LYS A 88 -15.17 6.00 -0.32
C LYS A 88 -15.01 6.81 -1.61
N ALA A 89 -13.79 7.06 -2.04
CA ALA A 89 -13.50 7.66 -3.34
C ALA A 89 -13.58 6.66 -4.51
N GLY A 90 -13.88 5.37 -4.24
CA GLY A 90 -14.04 4.33 -5.25
C GLY A 90 -12.74 3.63 -5.68
N TYR A 91 -11.67 3.77 -4.89
CA TYR A 91 -10.34 3.22 -5.23
C TYR A 91 -9.92 2.02 -4.35
N ALA A 92 -10.86 1.27 -3.80
CA ALA A 92 -10.56 0.07 -3.00
C ALA A 92 -9.67 -0.93 -3.74
N SER A 93 -9.87 -1.10 -5.07
CA SER A 93 -9.05 -1.97 -5.92
C SER A 93 -7.69 -1.40 -6.32
N HIS A 94 -7.37 -0.18 -5.90
CA HIS A 94 -6.10 0.50 -6.10
C HIS A 94 -5.36 0.74 -4.78
N MET A 95 -5.56 -0.10 -3.80
CA MET A 95 -4.99 0.04 -2.47
C MET A 95 -4.55 -1.31 -1.92
N THR A 96 -3.45 -1.34 -1.16
CA THR A 96 -3.02 -2.48 -0.35
C THR A 96 -2.81 -2.05 1.09
N LEU A 97 -3.00 -2.98 2.04
CA LEU A 97 -2.79 -2.76 3.47
C LEU A 97 -1.70 -3.70 3.98
N SER A 98 -0.73 -3.19 4.73
CA SER A 98 0.28 -4.01 5.38
C SER A 98 0.95 -3.28 6.55
N HIS A 99 2.02 -3.85 7.13
CA HIS A 99 2.57 -3.41 8.41
C HIS A 99 3.95 -2.76 8.29
N ASP A 100 4.66 -2.93 7.16
CA ASP A 100 6.08 -2.57 7.00
C ASP A 100 6.93 -3.06 8.19
N ARG A 101 6.75 -4.33 8.53
CA ARG A 101 7.40 -4.95 9.68
C ARG A 101 8.52 -5.88 9.23
N ALA A 102 9.75 -5.54 9.56
CA ALA A 102 10.88 -6.43 9.37
C ALA A 102 10.94 -7.45 10.51
N ALA A 103 11.06 -8.73 10.16
CA ALA A 103 11.34 -9.79 11.12
C ALA A 103 12.83 -9.88 11.46
N PHE A 104 13.71 -9.50 10.52
CA PHE A 104 15.16 -9.59 10.61
C PHE A 104 15.84 -8.55 9.73
N SER A 105 16.98 -8.02 10.16
CA SER A 105 17.86 -7.17 9.37
C SER A 105 19.16 -7.90 9.04
N ILE A 106 19.51 -7.99 7.76
CA ILE A 106 20.77 -8.62 7.31
C ILE A 106 22.04 -7.88 7.77
N ASN A 107 21.92 -6.62 8.16
CA ASN A 107 23.06 -5.77 8.55
C ASN A 107 23.28 -5.66 10.06
N GLY A 108 22.47 -6.28 10.90
CA GLY A 108 22.60 -6.06 12.35
C GLY A 108 21.78 -6.98 13.24
N GLY A 109 21.30 -8.09 12.73
CA GLY A 109 20.46 -8.97 13.55
C GLY A 109 18.99 -8.48 13.61
N PRO A 110 18.24 -8.87 14.64
CA PRO A 110 16.89 -8.39 14.82
C PRO A 110 16.90 -6.86 14.88
N PRO A 111 15.88 -6.17 14.30
CA PRO A 111 15.78 -4.71 14.39
C PRO A 111 16.00 -4.25 15.83
N GLU A 112 16.63 -3.10 16.03
CA GLU A 112 16.84 -2.56 17.39
C GLU A 112 15.52 -2.63 18.16
N GLY A 113 15.50 -3.44 19.23
CA GLY A 113 14.30 -3.78 20.00
C GLY A 113 13.68 -5.15 19.67
N GLY A 114 14.24 -5.91 18.70
CA GLY A 114 13.77 -7.27 18.32
C GLY A 114 12.30 -7.34 17.88
N PRO A 115 11.76 -8.51 17.56
CA PRO A 115 10.31 -8.70 17.64
C PRO A 115 9.97 -8.44 19.09
N ARG A 116 9.29 -7.31 19.37
CA ARG A 116 8.87 -7.03 20.75
C ARG A 116 7.94 -8.16 21.14
N PRO A 117 8.31 -8.99 22.15
CA PRO A 117 7.46 -10.10 22.59
C PRO A 117 6.08 -9.62 23.04
N GLU A 118 5.94 -8.31 23.24
CA GLU A 118 4.80 -7.61 23.82
C GLU A 118 3.70 -7.29 22.81
N ASP A 119 3.95 -7.41 21.49
CA ASP A 119 2.90 -7.24 20.48
C ASP A 119 2.74 -8.51 19.63
N PRO A 120 1.90 -9.46 20.10
CA PRO A 120 1.59 -10.67 19.35
C PRO A 120 0.91 -10.37 18.00
N ASN A 121 0.42 -9.15 17.81
CA ASN A 121 -0.36 -8.75 16.65
C ASN A 121 0.48 -8.08 15.54
N CYS A 122 1.80 -8.04 15.67
CA CYS A 122 2.67 -7.27 14.75
C CYS A 122 2.54 -7.63 13.26
N TYR A 123 2.08 -8.86 12.93
CA TYR A 123 1.85 -9.31 11.55
C TYR A 123 0.37 -9.58 11.22
N VAL A 124 -0.51 -9.50 12.19
CA VAL A 124 -1.94 -9.78 12.01
C VAL A 124 -2.83 -8.57 12.30
N ARG A 125 -2.22 -7.43 12.63
CA ARG A 125 -2.94 -6.23 13.03
C ARG A 125 -3.95 -5.78 11.96
N VAL A 126 -3.56 -5.73 10.69
CA VAL A 126 -4.47 -5.34 9.60
C VAL A 126 -5.74 -6.19 9.62
N SER A 127 -5.60 -7.51 9.75
CA SER A 127 -6.75 -8.42 9.76
C SER A 127 -7.58 -8.37 11.04
N GLN A 128 -6.96 -8.08 12.18
CA GLN A 128 -7.63 -8.13 13.50
C GLN A 128 -8.12 -6.77 13.98
N MET A 129 -7.57 -5.66 13.47
CA MET A 129 -7.88 -4.32 13.95
C MET A 129 -8.37 -3.41 12.82
N GLU A 130 -7.58 -3.19 11.77
CA GLU A 130 -7.91 -2.21 10.73
C GLU A 130 -9.09 -2.65 9.86
N ILE A 131 -9.16 -3.91 9.44
CA ILE A 131 -10.29 -4.41 8.65
C ILE A 131 -11.60 -4.35 9.45
N PRO A 132 -11.69 -4.85 10.70
CA PRO A 132 -12.88 -4.67 11.52
C PRO A 132 -13.25 -3.20 11.72
N TRP A 133 -12.25 -2.32 11.90
CA TRP A 133 -12.51 -0.89 12.02
C TRP A 133 -13.10 -0.31 10.74
N LEU A 134 -12.55 -0.62 9.57
CA LEU A 134 -13.04 -0.16 8.26
C LEU A 134 -14.50 -0.60 8.04
N LEU A 135 -14.81 -1.86 8.31
CA LEU A 135 -16.18 -2.40 8.21
C LEU A 135 -17.15 -1.67 9.15
N ALA A 136 -16.74 -1.42 10.39
CA ALA A 136 -17.55 -0.69 11.37
C ALA A 136 -17.80 0.79 10.97
N HIS A 137 -16.95 1.37 10.12
CA HIS A 137 -17.04 2.76 9.67
C HIS A 137 -17.57 2.92 8.23
N GLY A 138 -18.10 1.84 7.65
CA GLY A 138 -18.89 1.88 6.43
C GLY A 138 -18.18 1.40 5.16
N ALA A 139 -17.00 0.77 5.26
CA ALA A 139 -16.50 -0.06 4.19
C ALA A 139 -17.37 -1.34 4.08
N THR A 140 -17.49 -1.88 2.88
CA THR A 140 -18.20 -3.14 2.63
C THR A 140 -17.24 -4.33 2.54
N GLU A 141 -17.75 -5.54 2.69
CA GLU A 141 -16.97 -6.76 2.43
C GLU A 141 -16.42 -6.78 0.99
N ALA A 142 -17.17 -6.23 0.03
CA ALA A 142 -16.72 -6.11 -1.35
C ALA A 142 -15.50 -5.17 -1.48
N ASP A 143 -15.46 -4.07 -0.73
CA ASP A 143 -14.31 -3.16 -0.69
C ASP A 143 -13.08 -3.85 -0.08
N ILE A 144 -13.27 -4.61 0.99
CA ILE A 144 -12.19 -5.39 1.61
C ILE A 144 -11.65 -6.44 0.64
N GLN A 145 -12.52 -7.16 -0.05
CA GLN A 145 -12.13 -8.12 -1.09
C GLN A 145 -11.38 -7.44 -2.24
N ALA A 146 -11.85 -6.28 -2.70
CA ALA A 146 -11.19 -5.49 -3.73
C ALA A 146 -9.78 -5.07 -3.29
N THR A 147 -9.61 -4.65 -2.03
CA THR A 147 -8.33 -4.25 -1.46
C THR A 147 -7.35 -5.43 -1.30
N LEU A 148 -7.80 -6.55 -0.71
CA LEU A 148 -6.89 -7.64 -0.34
C LEU A 148 -6.57 -8.60 -1.49
N ILE A 149 -7.48 -8.75 -2.44
CA ILE A 149 -7.39 -9.72 -3.53
C ILE A 149 -7.40 -9.03 -4.88
N GLY A 150 -8.36 -8.14 -5.10
CA GLY A 150 -8.58 -7.50 -6.39
C GLY A 150 -7.40 -6.66 -6.83
N SER A 151 -6.88 -5.80 -5.97
CA SER A 151 -5.73 -4.93 -6.25
C SER A 151 -4.46 -5.74 -6.61
N VAL A 152 -4.17 -6.77 -5.81
CA VAL A 152 -2.99 -7.62 -6.03
C VAL A 152 -3.11 -8.40 -7.35
N ARG A 153 -4.28 -8.98 -7.61
CA ARG A 153 -4.55 -9.70 -8.87
C ARG A 153 -4.38 -8.78 -10.08
N ALA A 154 -5.03 -7.61 -10.08
CA ALA A 154 -4.94 -6.65 -11.18
C ALA A 154 -3.50 -6.19 -11.43
N MET A 155 -2.72 -5.98 -10.38
CA MET A 155 -1.31 -5.61 -10.47
C MET A 155 -0.47 -6.68 -11.18
N PHE A 156 -0.64 -7.98 -10.84
CA PHE A 156 0.08 -9.06 -11.49
C PHE A 156 -0.39 -9.32 -12.93
N GLU A 157 -1.69 -9.22 -13.19
CA GLU A 157 -2.25 -9.34 -14.54
C GLU A 157 -1.71 -8.23 -15.46
N SER A 158 -1.69 -6.98 -14.99
CA SER A 158 -1.14 -5.84 -15.74
C SER A 158 0.36 -6.00 -16.00
N ALA A 159 1.12 -6.46 -15.00
CA ALA A 159 2.54 -6.72 -15.16
C ALA A 159 2.82 -7.82 -16.20
N SER A 160 2.04 -8.89 -16.17
CA SER A 160 2.15 -9.98 -17.14
C SER A 160 1.82 -9.53 -18.56
N ALA A 161 0.82 -8.63 -18.73
CA ALA A 161 0.45 -8.07 -20.01
C ALA A 161 1.57 -7.22 -20.63
N MET A 162 2.31 -6.46 -19.83
CA MET A 162 3.47 -5.67 -20.30
C MET A 162 4.59 -6.50 -20.93
N LYS A 163 4.70 -7.78 -20.58
CA LYS A 163 5.73 -8.68 -21.14
C LYS A 163 5.43 -9.07 -22.58
N GLN A 164 4.16 -9.02 -22.97
CA GLN A 164 3.68 -9.50 -24.28
C GLN A 164 3.68 -8.41 -25.35
N GLY A 165 3.84 -7.17 -24.97
CA GLY A 165 3.90 -6.00 -25.88
C GLY A 165 5.31 -5.45 -25.99
#